data_2acdae5570c7f5b5c808c7f57518104a
#
_entry.id   2acdae5570c7f5b5c808c7f57518104a
#
_cell.length_a   1.000
_cell.length_b   1.000
_cell.length_c   1.000
_cell.angle_alpha   90.00
_cell.angle_beta   90.00
_cell.angle_gamma   90.00
#
_symmetry.space_group_name_H-M   'P 1'
#
loop_
_entity.id
_entity.type
_entity.pdbx_description
1 polymer ?
#
loop_
_entity_poly.entity_id
_entity_poly.type
_entity_poly.pdbx_seq_one_letter_code
_entity_poly.pdbx_strand_id
1 'polypeptide(L)'
;MRFCGIDPGFKNLGICIADGDPFNIVFLDKVNIYRVDGVEYKYDAKFAIMLLKKYIDRNEDIFRSVDVFLIENQMARAMYRVQYGLEGLLQSYGFATCIHPATVKAYFKTAKKEYKKNKNAAIRYCESRLEKSETRKFKKFTRGMKADDVADAIMLCQYACENHAKIMETTLISVDDMKRKKARKRKRA
;
A
#
# COMPACT_ATOMS: atom_id res chain seq x y z
N MET A 1 17.14 -0.87 3.77
CA MET A 1 15.81 -1.48 3.83
C MET A 1 14.98 -1.05 2.62
N ARG A 2 14.16 -1.96 2.13
CA ARG A 2 13.26 -1.71 1.01
C ARG A 2 11.81 -1.73 1.47
N PHE A 3 11.03 -0.77 1.02
CA PHE A 3 9.67 -0.53 1.45
C PHE A 3 8.70 -0.62 0.29
N CYS A 4 7.46 -1.07 0.57
CA CYS A 4 6.39 -1.10 -0.40
C CYS A 4 5.16 -0.37 0.15
N GLY A 5 4.66 0.60 -0.59
CA GLY A 5 3.37 1.25 -0.37
C GLY A 5 2.33 0.73 -1.34
N ILE A 6 1.16 0.36 -0.84
CA ILE A 6 0.07 -0.20 -1.64
C ILE A 6 -1.22 0.54 -1.35
N ASP A 7 -1.82 1.13 -2.39
CA ASP A 7 -3.20 1.62 -2.38
C ASP A 7 -4.12 0.55 -3.01
N PRO A 8 -4.91 -0.20 -2.20
CA PRO A 8 -5.72 -1.30 -2.70
C PRO A 8 -6.87 -0.82 -3.58
N GLY A 9 -6.95 -1.38 -4.78
CA GLY A 9 -8.03 -1.15 -5.72
C GLY A 9 -8.28 -2.36 -6.60
N PHE A 10 -9.52 -2.64 -6.96
CA PHE A 10 -9.81 -3.76 -7.88
C PHE A 10 -9.30 -3.51 -9.30
N LYS A 11 -9.55 -2.30 -9.82
CA LYS A 11 -9.13 -1.88 -11.16
C LYS A 11 -7.91 -0.97 -11.16
N ASN A 12 -7.55 -0.46 -10.00
CA ASN A 12 -6.51 0.54 -9.83
C ASN A 12 -5.72 0.24 -8.54
N LEU A 13 -5.12 -0.93 -8.46
CA LEU A 13 -4.18 -1.25 -7.39
C LEU A 13 -2.90 -0.48 -7.65
N GLY A 14 -2.62 0.54 -6.84
CA GLY A 14 -1.38 1.32 -6.90
C GLY A 14 -0.29 0.65 -6.07
N ILE A 15 0.92 0.51 -6.65
CA ILE A 15 2.08 -0.09 -5.98
C ILE A 15 3.30 0.79 -6.20
N CYS A 16 4.01 1.07 -5.10
CA CYS A 16 5.33 1.69 -5.13
C CYS A 16 6.29 0.88 -4.28
N ILE A 17 7.45 0.51 -4.82
CA ILE A 17 8.55 -0.08 -4.05
C ILE A 17 9.76 0.85 -4.17
N ALA A 18 10.39 1.14 -3.03
CA ALA A 18 11.54 2.04 -2.97
C ALA A 18 12.57 1.58 -1.93
N ASP A 19 13.83 1.91 -2.18
CA ASP A 19 14.88 1.87 -1.18
C ASP A 19 14.74 3.08 -0.23
N GLY A 20 15.05 2.91 1.05
CA GLY A 20 14.67 3.87 2.09
C GLY A 20 15.56 5.09 2.22
N ASP A 21 16.88 4.93 2.18
CA ASP A 21 17.82 6.02 2.41
C ASP A 21 19.00 5.94 1.42
N PRO A 22 19.06 6.87 0.46
CA PRO A 22 18.05 7.86 0.11
C PRO A 22 16.80 7.22 -0.49
N PHE A 23 15.63 7.90 -0.39
CA PHE A 23 14.39 7.42 -1.01
C PHE A 23 14.54 7.31 -2.52
N ASN A 24 14.53 6.08 -3.03
CA ASN A 24 14.77 5.79 -4.44
C ASN A 24 13.74 4.78 -4.95
N ILE A 25 12.82 5.22 -5.79
CA ILE A 25 11.79 4.37 -6.39
C ILE A 25 12.44 3.35 -7.33
N VAL A 26 12.26 2.07 -7.05
CA VAL A 26 12.78 0.95 -7.86
C VAL A 26 11.68 0.28 -8.68
N PHE A 27 10.42 0.39 -8.24
CA PHE A 27 9.29 -0.20 -8.95
C PHE A 27 8.02 0.63 -8.74
N LEU A 28 7.28 0.86 -9.82
CA LEU A 28 5.94 1.45 -9.80
C LEU A 28 5.03 0.58 -10.65
N ASP A 29 3.82 0.31 -10.14
CA ASP A 29 2.80 -0.33 -10.95
C ASP A 29 1.40 0.19 -10.62
N LYS A 30 0.51 0.06 -11.59
CA LYS A 30 -0.93 0.30 -11.47
C LYS A 30 -1.68 -0.84 -12.13
N VAL A 31 -2.27 -1.69 -11.32
CA VAL A 31 -2.78 -2.99 -11.74
C VAL A 31 -4.30 -3.01 -11.75
N ASN A 32 -4.88 -3.48 -12.84
CA ASN A 32 -6.24 -4.01 -12.84
C ASN A 32 -6.15 -5.51 -12.51
N ILE A 33 -6.48 -5.89 -11.27
CA ILE A 33 -6.35 -7.29 -10.81
C ILE A 33 -7.29 -8.25 -11.57
N TYR A 34 -8.32 -7.75 -12.23
CA TYR A 34 -9.21 -8.56 -13.06
C TYR A 34 -8.75 -8.69 -14.52
N ARG A 35 -7.63 -8.04 -14.88
CA ARG A 35 -7.02 -8.16 -16.21
C ARG A 35 -5.66 -8.83 -16.10
N VAL A 36 -5.63 -10.13 -16.26
CA VAL A 36 -4.42 -10.95 -16.14
C VAL A 36 -4.17 -11.65 -17.47
N ASP A 37 -2.95 -11.53 -18.01
CA ASP A 37 -2.54 -12.13 -19.31
C ASP A 37 -3.41 -11.70 -20.51
N GLY A 38 -3.88 -10.44 -20.50
CA GLY A 38 -4.79 -9.96 -21.55
C GLY A 38 -6.24 -10.45 -21.44
N VAL A 39 -6.51 -11.36 -20.50
CA VAL A 39 -7.85 -11.87 -20.21
C VAL A 39 -8.49 -10.99 -19.14
N GLU A 40 -9.68 -10.47 -19.45
CA GLU A 40 -10.50 -9.75 -18.48
C GLU A 40 -11.44 -10.74 -17.76
N TYR A 41 -11.24 -10.86 -16.45
CA TYR A 41 -12.07 -11.70 -15.61
C TYR A 41 -13.31 -10.94 -15.17
N LYS A 42 -14.45 -11.65 -15.10
CA LYS A 42 -15.68 -11.09 -14.55
C LYS A 42 -15.45 -10.69 -13.07
N TYR A 43 -15.94 -9.50 -12.71
CA TYR A 43 -15.84 -9.03 -11.34
C TYR A 43 -16.50 -10.02 -10.38
N ASP A 44 -15.68 -10.73 -9.63
CA ASP A 44 -16.08 -11.58 -8.51
C ASP A 44 -15.06 -11.47 -7.40
N ALA A 45 -15.50 -10.96 -6.24
CA ALA A 45 -14.66 -10.80 -5.08
C ALA A 45 -14.03 -12.12 -4.56
N LYS A 46 -14.60 -13.29 -4.93
CA LYS A 46 -14.02 -14.59 -4.59
C LYS A 46 -12.70 -14.83 -5.32
N PHE A 47 -12.59 -14.36 -6.56
CA PHE A 47 -11.39 -14.52 -7.38
C PHE A 47 -10.34 -13.45 -7.10
N ALA A 48 -10.69 -12.33 -6.43
CA ALA A 48 -9.77 -11.23 -6.19
C ALA A 48 -8.46 -11.69 -5.51
N ILE A 49 -8.55 -12.51 -4.47
CA ILE A 49 -7.37 -13.01 -3.74
C ILE A 49 -6.51 -13.93 -4.62
N MET A 50 -7.15 -14.81 -5.40
CA MET A 50 -6.43 -15.69 -6.33
C MET A 50 -5.69 -14.88 -7.41
N LEU A 51 -6.34 -13.84 -7.95
CA LEU A 51 -5.74 -12.97 -8.97
C LEU A 51 -4.61 -12.11 -8.39
N LEU A 52 -4.77 -11.61 -7.14
CA LEU A 52 -3.71 -10.94 -6.41
C LEU A 52 -2.51 -11.87 -6.18
N LYS A 53 -2.75 -13.10 -5.73
CA LYS A 53 -1.67 -14.08 -5.58
C LYS A 53 -0.94 -14.29 -6.90
N LYS A 54 -1.67 -14.50 -8.00
CA LYS A 54 -1.08 -14.68 -9.33
C LYS A 54 -0.25 -13.47 -9.78
N TYR A 55 -0.67 -12.26 -9.43
CA TYR A 55 0.10 -11.04 -9.70
C TYR A 55 1.39 -11.00 -8.86
N ILE A 56 1.29 -11.31 -7.55
CA ILE A 56 2.45 -11.35 -6.65
C ILE A 56 3.45 -12.41 -7.10
N ASP A 57 2.98 -13.63 -7.42
CA ASP A 57 3.84 -14.74 -7.87
C ASP A 57 4.62 -14.38 -9.16
N ARG A 58 4.02 -13.59 -10.07
CA ARG A 58 4.72 -13.12 -11.29
C ARG A 58 5.80 -12.10 -11.02
N ASN A 59 5.66 -11.36 -9.94
CA ASN A 59 6.58 -10.31 -9.53
C ASN A 59 7.34 -10.74 -8.27
N GLU A 60 7.46 -12.06 -8.04
CA GLU A 60 7.96 -12.63 -6.79
C GLU A 60 9.31 -12.06 -6.40
N ASP A 61 10.25 -11.96 -7.35
CA ASP A 61 11.62 -11.48 -7.08
C ASP A 61 11.61 -10.07 -6.47
N ILE A 62 10.78 -9.16 -7.00
CA ILE A 62 10.71 -7.80 -6.46
C ILE A 62 10.01 -7.78 -5.10
N PHE A 63 8.94 -8.58 -4.91
CA PHE A 63 8.24 -8.67 -3.63
C PHE A 63 9.11 -9.32 -2.54
N ARG A 64 9.92 -10.34 -2.88
CA ARG A 64 10.89 -10.96 -1.94
C ARG A 64 11.98 -10.01 -1.49
N SER A 65 12.24 -8.95 -2.24
CA SER A 65 13.24 -7.95 -1.86
C SER A 65 12.73 -6.91 -0.87
N VAL A 66 11.44 -6.93 -0.53
CA VAL A 66 10.80 -5.92 0.34
C VAL A 66 10.84 -6.36 1.81
N ASP A 67 11.29 -5.47 2.68
CA ASP A 67 11.33 -5.71 4.12
C ASP A 67 10.00 -5.32 4.80
N VAL A 68 9.37 -4.22 4.34
CA VAL A 68 8.15 -3.65 4.96
C VAL A 68 7.11 -3.29 3.92
N PHE A 69 5.91 -3.82 4.08
CA PHE A 69 4.73 -3.50 3.27
C PHE A 69 3.74 -2.66 4.08
N LEU A 70 3.39 -1.48 3.57
CA LEU A 70 2.37 -0.62 4.14
C LEU A 70 1.16 -0.52 3.20
N ILE A 71 0.02 -0.99 3.66
CA ILE A 71 -1.21 -1.09 2.87
C ILE A 71 -2.20 -0.05 3.36
N GLU A 72 -2.80 0.75 2.47
CA GLU A 72 -3.84 1.69 2.86
C GLU A 72 -5.11 0.97 3.35
N ASN A 73 -5.59 1.35 4.53
CA ASN A 73 -6.88 0.88 5.03
C ASN A 73 -8.03 1.39 4.15
N GLN A 74 -8.84 0.46 3.69
CA GLN A 74 -9.99 0.78 2.87
C GLN A 74 -11.24 1.00 3.71
N MET A 75 -12.06 2.00 3.32
CA MET A 75 -13.30 2.32 4.02
C MET A 75 -14.50 1.55 3.48
N ALA A 76 -14.44 1.10 2.22
CA ALA A 76 -15.51 0.37 1.57
C ALA A 76 -15.47 -1.12 1.94
N ARG A 77 -16.58 -1.65 2.46
CA ARG A 77 -16.70 -3.04 2.92
C ARG A 77 -16.27 -4.08 1.85
N ALA A 78 -16.57 -3.81 0.58
CA ALA A 78 -16.16 -4.67 -0.52
C ALA A 78 -14.63 -4.75 -0.69
N MET A 79 -13.91 -3.69 -0.32
CA MET A 79 -12.46 -3.60 -0.44
C MET A 79 -11.70 -4.28 0.70
N TYR A 80 -12.34 -4.56 1.84
CA TYR A 80 -11.69 -5.26 2.96
C TYR A 80 -11.10 -6.61 2.56
N ARG A 81 -11.76 -7.32 1.64
CA ARG A 81 -11.25 -8.62 1.15
C ARG A 81 -9.92 -8.47 0.42
N VAL A 82 -9.78 -7.43 -0.40
CA VAL A 82 -8.52 -7.14 -1.10
C VAL A 82 -7.45 -6.74 -0.11
N GLN A 83 -7.78 -5.82 0.78
CA GLN A 83 -6.86 -5.33 1.82
C GLN A 83 -6.32 -6.47 2.70
N TYR A 84 -7.20 -7.26 3.33
CA TYR A 84 -6.78 -8.37 4.19
C TYR A 84 -6.15 -9.52 3.42
N GLY A 85 -6.58 -9.72 2.17
CA GLY A 85 -5.96 -10.70 1.28
C GLY A 85 -4.52 -10.31 0.92
N LEU A 86 -4.27 -9.04 0.61
CA LEU A 86 -2.93 -8.50 0.39
C LEU A 86 -2.08 -8.62 1.65
N GLU A 87 -2.58 -8.19 2.81
CA GLU A 87 -1.85 -8.28 4.08
C GLU A 87 -1.44 -9.72 4.36
N GLY A 88 -2.38 -10.69 4.27
CA GLY A 88 -2.09 -12.10 4.51
C GLY A 88 -1.10 -12.72 3.50
N LEU A 89 -1.20 -12.37 2.21
CA LEU A 89 -0.27 -12.84 1.19
C LEU A 89 1.14 -12.27 1.39
N LEU A 90 1.24 -10.98 1.71
CA LEU A 90 2.53 -10.27 1.80
C LEU A 90 3.28 -10.56 3.10
N GLN A 91 2.62 -11.02 4.16
CA GLN A 91 3.27 -11.47 5.40
C GLN A 91 4.25 -12.63 5.19
N SER A 92 4.12 -13.39 4.09
CA SER A 92 5.09 -14.44 3.74
C SER A 92 6.39 -13.90 3.12
N TYR A 93 6.41 -12.63 2.73
CA TYR A 93 7.56 -11.96 2.11
C TYR A 93 8.30 -11.02 3.06
N GLY A 94 7.57 -10.33 3.94
CA GLY A 94 8.12 -9.37 4.89
C GLY A 94 7.09 -8.90 5.90
N PHE A 95 7.42 -7.87 6.68
CA PHE A 95 6.49 -7.28 7.61
C PHE A 95 5.39 -6.52 6.87
N ALA A 96 4.15 -6.97 6.94
CA ALA A 96 2.99 -6.34 6.29
C ALA A 96 1.99 -5.84 7.31
N THR A 97 1.53 -4.60 7.17
CA THR A 97 0.51 -3.99 8.02
C THR A 97 -0.31 -2.94 7.28
N CYS A 98 -1.48 -2.64 7.84
CA CYS A 98 -2.38 -1.65 7.28
C CYS A 98 -2.34 -0.33 8.05
N ILE A 99 -2.51 0.80 7.35
CA ILE A 99 -2.54 2.13 7.93
C ILE A 99 -3.75 2.93 7.44
N HIS A 100 -4.32 3.74 8.34
CA HIS A 100 -5.43 4.62 7.97
C HIS A 100 -4.93 5.76 7.05
N PRO A 101 -5.61 6.05 5.92
CA PRO A 101 -5.18 7.09 4.97
C PRO A 101 -5.04 8.48 5.58
N ALA A 102 -5.86 8.82 6.57
CA ALA A 102 -5.75 10.10 7.26
C ALA A 102 -4.41 10.29 7.99
N THR A 103 -3.80 9.21 8.49
CA THR A 103 -2.49 9.26 9.16
C THR A 103 -1.40 9.71 8.19
N VAL A 104 -1.34 9.09 7.01
CA VAL A 104 -0.37 9.43 5.96
C VAL A 104 -0.60 10.84 5.43
N LYS A 105 -1.87 11.18 5.13
CA LYS A 105 -2.25 12.52 4.62
C LYS A 105 -1.99 13.64 5.64
N ALA A 106 -2.17 13.37 6.93
CA ALA A 106 -1.82 14.32 7.99
C ALA A 106 -0.31 14.52 8.10
N TYR A 107 0.46 13.46 8.06
CA TYR A 107 1.93 13.51 8.10
C TYR A 107 2.51 14.40 6.99
N PHE A 108 2.09 14.19 5.76
CA PHE A 108 2.55 14.98 4.61
C PHE A 108 1.80 16.30 4.43
N LYS A 109 0.87 16.66 5.35
CA LYS A 109 0.03 17.88 5.29
C LYS A 109 -0.77 18.00 3.99
N THR A 110 -1.18 16.87 3.43
CA THR A 110 -1.96 16.79 2.18
C THR A 110 -3.45 16.65 2.42
N ALA A 111 -3.89 16.44 3.68
CA ALA A 111 -5.30 16.31 4.03
C ALA A 111 -6.12 17.56 3.65
N LYS A 112 -7.19 17.38 2.89
CA LYS A 112 -8.13 18.42 2.47
C LYS A 112 -9.56 17.98 2.80
N LYS A 113 -10.46 18.95 3.05
CA LYS A 113 -11.87 18.67 3.35
C LYS A 113 -12.63 18.04 2.16
N GLU A 114 -12.24 18.36 0.94
CA GLU A 114 -12.91 17.91 -0.27
C GLU A 114 -12.17 16.73 -0.91
N TYR A 115 -12.88 15.66 -1.25
CA TYR A 115 -12.33 14.43 -1.85
C TYR A 115 -11.50 14.69 -3.13
N LYS A 116 -12.02 15.51 -4.06
CA LYS A 116 -11.28 15.86 -5.30
C LYS A 116 -9.98 16.61 -5.00
N LYS A 117 -9.96 17.46 -3.97
CA LYS A 117 -8.76 18.18 -3.55
C LYS A 117 -7.72 17.26 -2.91
N ASN A 118 -8.15 16.19 -2.24
CA ASN A 118 -7.25 15.17 -1.70
C ASN A 118 -6.48 14.42 -2.80
N LYS A 119 -7.17 13.99 -3.86
CA LYS A 119 -6.52 13.32 -5.01
C LYS A 119 -5.46 14.19 -5.67
N ASN A 120 -5.80 15.44 -5.98
CA ASN A 120 -4.86 16.40 -6.55
C ASN A 120 -3.72 16.77 -5.58
N ALA A 121 -3.92 16.62 -4.26
CA ALA A 121 -2.89 16.91 -3.27
C ALA A 121 -1.79 15.83 -3.27
N ALA A 122 -2.14 14.55 -3.40
CA ALA A 122 -1.18 13.46 -3.53
C ALA A 122 -0.31 13.61 -4.80
N ILE A 123 -0.94 13.89 -5.94
CA ILE A 123 -0.23 14.13 -7.20
C ILE A 123 0.74 15.32 -7.07
N ARG A 124 0.25 16.47 -6.54
CA ARG A 124 1.07 17.65 -6.31
C ARG A 124 2.23 17.39 -5.35
N TYR A 125 2.02 16.55 -4.34
CA TYR A 125 3.09 16.12 -3.45
C TYR A 125 4.20 15.43 -4.24
N CYS A 126 3.87 14.42 -5.03
CA CYS A 126 4.84 13.70 -5.86
C CYS A 126 5.54 14.61 -6.89
N GLU A 127 4.87 15.64 -7.39
CA GLU A 127 5.45 16.57 -8.35
C GLU A 127 6.38 17.63 -7.76
N SER A 128 6.18 17.98 -6.48
CA SER A 128 6.84 19.14 -5.85
C SER A 128 7.72 18.79 -4.64
N ARG A 129 7.57 17.62 -4.05
CA ARG A 129 8.26 17.24 -2.81
C ARG A 129 9.24 16.09 -2.98
N LEU A 130 9.03 15.22 -3.97
CA LEU A 130 10.02 14.21 -4.30
C LEU A 130 11.27 14.83 -4.90
N GLU A 131 12.40 14.15 -4.74
CA GLU A 131 13.63 14.46 -5.45
C GLU A 131 13.39 14.50 -6.97
N LYS A 132 14.19 15.30 -7.69
CA LYS A 132 14.00 15.50 -9.14
C LYS A 132 14.02 14.21 -9.96
N SER A 133 14.88 13.25 -9.57
CA SER A 133 14.95 11.92 -10.17
C SER A 133 13.64 11.16 -10.01
N GLU A 134 13.10 11.13 -8.80
CA GLU A 134 11.89 10.40 -8.45
C GLU A 134 10.65 11.04 -9.04
N THR A 135 10.60 12.37 -9.07
CA THR A 135 9.56 13.13 -9.79
C THR A 135 9.54 12.77 -11.28
N ARG A 136 10.72 12.58 -11.92
CA ARG A 136 10.79 12.15 -13.33
C ARG A 136 10.26 10.73 -13.51
N LYS A 137 10.60 9.79 -12.60
CA LYS A 137 10.08 8.41 -12.63
C LYS A 137 8.56 8.41 -12.52
N PHE A 138 8.01 9.15 -11.55
CA PHE A 138 6.57 9.31 -11.37
C PHE A 138 5.88 9.86 -12.64
N LYS A 139 6.35 10.99 -13.18
CA LYS A 139 5.80 11.62 -14.39
C LYS A 139 5.90 10.71 -15.62
N LYS A 140 7.03 10.01 -15.78
CA LYS A 140 7.22 9.06 -16.86
C LYS A 140 6.23 7.90 -16.78
N PHE A 141 6.08 7.33 -15.58
CA PHE A 141 5.18 6.20 -15.35
C PHE A 141 3.71 6.58 -15.52
N THR A 142 3.30 7.74 -14.99
CA THR A 142 1.89 8.17 -15.00
C THR A 142 1.45 8.87 -16.29
N ARG A 143 2.32 8.97 -17.29
CA ARG A 143 2.02 9.63 -18.56
C ARG A 143 0.83 8.96 -19.27
N GLY A 144 -0.25 9.73 -19.49
CA GLY A 144 -1.46 9.23 -20.17
C GLY A 144 -2.38 8.38 -19.31
N MET A 145 -2.12 8.26 -17.99
CA MET A 145 -3.00 7.56 -17.07
C MET A 145 -3.41 8.44 -15.88
N LYS A 146 -4.44 8.03 -15.16
CA LYS A 146 -4.84 8.63 -13.90
C LYS A 146 -3.80 8.29 -12.82
N ALA A 147 -3.20 9.32 -12.22
CA ALA A 147 -2.00 9.20 -11.40
C ALA A 147 -2.25 9.08 -9.89
N ASP A 148 -3.50 9.31 -9.41
CA ASP A 148 -3.83 9.40 -7.99
C ASP A 148 -3.50 8.12 -7.20
N ASP A 149 -3.87 6.95 -7.71
CA ASP A 149 -3.64 5.68 -7.00
C ASP A 149 -2.12 5.39 -6.86
N VAL A 150 -1.32 5.75 -7.87
CA VAL A 150 0.16 5.65 -7.83
C VAL A 150 0.76 6.68 -6.89
N ALA A 151 0.23 7.89 -6.86
CA ALA A 151 0.68 8.94 -5.96
C ALA A 151 0.40 8.59 -4.49
N ASP A 152 -0.78 8.05 -4.18
CA ASP A 152 -1.11 7.56 -2.84
C ASP A 152 -0.18 6.39 -2.44
N ALA A 153 0.15 5.46 -3.35
CA ALA A 153 1.12 4.38 -3.10
C ALA A 153 2.55 4.90 -2.84
N ILE A 154 3.01 5.93 -3.56
CA ILE A 154 4.31 6.58 -3.31
C ILE A 154 4.32 7.23 -1.92
N MET A 155 3.27 7.96 -1.55
CA MET A 155 3.18 8.58 -0.22
C MET A 155 3.19 7.54 0.90
N LEU A 156 2.49 6.40 0.73
CA LEU A 156 2.54 5.28 1.67
C LEU A 156 3.95 4.70 1.80
N CYS A 157 4.61 4.47 0.67
CA CYS A 157 5.97 3.95 0.64
C CYS A 157 6.96 4.88 1.36
N GLN A 158 6.89 6.18 1.07
CA GLN A 158 7.75 7.17 1.72
C GLN A 158 7.42 7.30 3.22
N TYR A 159 6.14 7.27 3.61
CA TYR A 159 5.75 7.24 5.02
C TYR A 159 6.35 6.02 5.75
N ALA A 160 6.32 4.84 5.12
CA ALA A 160 6.93 3.63 5.67
C ALA A 160 8.44 3.81 5.87
N CYS A 161 9.16 4.37 4.88
CA CYS A 161 10.59 4.68 4.99
C CYS A 161 10.91 5.53 6.21
N GLU A 162 10.15 6.62 6.40
CA GLU A 162 10.41 7.63 7.43
C GLU A 162 9.92 7.21 8.82
N ASN A 163 9.02 6.23 8.92
CA ASN A 163 8.34 5.87 10.17
C ASN A 163 8.36 4.37 10.51
N HIS A 164 9.16 3.55 9.83
CA HIS A 164 9.13 2.08 9.96
C HIS A 164 9.31 1.58 11.39
N ALA A 165 10.24 2.15 12.15
CA ALA A 165 10.47 1.76 13.54
C ALA A 165 9.20 1.91 14.40
N LYS A 166 8.53 3.06 14.30
CA LYS A 166 7.27 3.34 15.00
C LYS A 166 6.13 2.43 14.53
N ILE A 167 6.06 2.14 13.23
CA ILE A 167 5.04 1.25 12.67
C ILE A 167 5.20 -0.15 13.25
N MET A 168 6.42 -0.70 13.25
CA MET A 168 6.72 -2.01 13.77
C MET A 168 6.41 -2.11 15.27
N GLU A 169 6.86 -1.14 16.07
CA GLU A 169 6.60 -1.07 17.51
C GLU A 169 5.09 -1.04 17.81
N THR A 170 4.34 -0.16 17.14
CA THR A 170 2.89 -0.03 17.34
C THR A 170 2.15 -1.32 17.02
N THR A 171 2.56 -2.02 15.97
CA THR A 171 1.93 -3.29 15.57
C THR A 171 2.23 -4.40 16.57
N LEU A 172 3.45 -4.51 17.08
CA LEU A 172 3.85 -5.48 18.09
C LEU A 172 3.08 -5.29 19.40
N ILE A 173 2.95 -4.04 19.88
CA ILE A 173 2.17 -3.70 21.09
C ILE A 173 0.71 -4.13 20.92
N SER A 174 0.11 -3.88 19.76
CA SER A 174 -1.29 -4.25 19.50
C SER A 174 -1.51 -5.77 19.52
N VAL A 175 -0.56 -6.56 19.05
CA VAL A 175 -0.60 -8.04 19.12
C VAL A 175 -0.53 -8.53 20.57
N ASP A 176 0.33 -7.97 21.38
CA ASP A 176 0.48 -8.34 22.79
C ASP A 176 -0.74 -7.93 23.62
N ASP A 177 -1.34 -6.79 23.35
CA ASP A 177 -2.59 -6.37 23.98
C ASP A 177 -3.77 -7.31 23.62
N MET A 178 -3.84 -7.78 22.38
CA MET A 178 -4.84 -8.77 21.97
C MET A 178 -4.63 -10.11 22.71
N LYS A 179 -3.38 -10.57 22.86
CA LYS A 179 -3.05 -11.78 23.63
C LYS A 179 -3.47 -11.64 25.11
N ARG A 180 -3.17 -10.48 25.73
CA ARG A 180 -3.56 -10.18 27.11
C ARG A 180 -5.08 -10.14 27.30
N LYS A 181 -5.82 -9.54 26.35
CA LYS A 181 -7.31 -9.52 26.38
C LYS A 181 -7.90 -10.93 26.24
N LYS A 182 -7.35 -11.77 25.35
CA LYS A 182 -7.77 -13.18 25.22
C LYS A 182 -7.50 -13.99 26.50
N ALA A 183 -6.35 -13.80 27.13
CA ALA A 183 -6.01 -14.49 28.40
C ALA A 183 -6.94 -14.08 29.55
N ARG A 184 -7.29 -12.77 29.65
CA ARG A 184 -8.27 -12.28 30.65
C ARG A 184 -9.68 -12.83 30.43
N LYS A 185 -10.13 -12.97 29.16
CA LYS A 185 -11.44 -13.59 28.86
C LYS A 185 -11.49 -15.07 29.26
N ARG A 186 -10.42 -15.84 29.02
CA ARG A 186 -10.33 -17.26 29.40
C ARG A 186 -10.31 -17.50 30.92
N LYS A 187 -9.84 -16.53 31.73
CA LYS A 187 -9.86 -16.60 33.19
C LYS A 187 -11.21 -16.21 33.82
N ARG A 188 -12.13 -15.64 33.03
CA ARG A 188 -13.48 -15.22 33.49
C ARG A 188 -14.60 -16.15 33.02
N ALA A 189 -14.30 -17.13 32.19
CA ALA A 189 -15.18 -18.19 31.73
C ALA A 189 -14.84 -19.49 32.45
#